data_a14da7629092773817b16696ea36d152
#
_entry.id   a14da7629092773817b16696ea36d152
#
_cell.length_a   1.000
_cell.length_b   1.000
_cell.length_c   1.000
_cell.angle_alpha   90.00
_cell.angle_beta   90.00
_cell.angle_gamma   90.00
#
_symmetry.space_group_name_H-M   'P 1'
#
loop_
_entity.id
_entity.type
_entity.pdbx_description
1 polymer ?
#
loop_
_entity_poly.entity_id
_entity_poly.type
_entity_poly.pdbx_seq_one_letter_code
_entity_poly.pdbx_strand_id
1 'polypeptide(L)'
;MKVKQRPEIMFSRLASVLIRAGYSDFFDSLVKVLSSILGTEYVLIADIAPGSQQAHTLAASSHGKIIPNFTYNLCGSPCETVPEREVCNYTDNVAELFPDDTVLTELGIQGYAGMPILTSEGRKLGLLCVMSQH
;
A
#
# COMPACT_ATOMS: atom_id res chain seq x y z
N MET A 1 -25.46 -12.00 17.25
CA MET A 1 -24.09 -11.59 17.59
C MET A 1 -23.63 -10.49 16.69
N LYS A 2 -22.87 -9.60 17.21
CA LYS A 2 -22.37 -8.49 16.43
C LYS A 2 -20.85 -8.46 16.45
N VAL A 3 -20.25 -8.44 15.28
CA VAL A 3 -18.81 -8.33 15.14
C VAL A 3 -18.51 -6.93 14.60
N LYS A 4 -17.69 -6.21 15.34
CA LYS A 4 -17.24 -4.91 14.89
C LYS A 4 -15.78 -5.02 14.57
N GLN A 5 -15.48 -5.04 13.29
CA GLN A 5 -14.11 -5.01 12.81
C GLN A 5 -13.87 -3.66 12.17
N ARG A 6 -12.69 -3.14 12.37
CA ARG A 6 -12.29 -1.92 11.70
C ARG A 6 -12.21 -2.17 10.20
N PRO A 7 -12.59 -1.19 9.37
CA PRO A 7 -12.58 -1.37 7.92
C PRO A 7 -11.23 -1.82 7.36
N GLU A 8 -10.13 -1.33 7.91
CA GLU A 8 -8.80 -1.70 7.43
C GLU A 8 -8.50 -3.18 7.68
N ILE A 9 -9.02 -3.75 8.77
CA ILE A 9 -8.83 -5.18 9.05
C ILE A 9 -9.65 -6.01 8.07
N MET A 10 -10.89 -5.59 7.81
CA MET A 10 -11.74 -6.29 6.86
C MET A 10 -11.15 -6.26 5.46
N PHE A 11 -10.66 -5.10 5.04
CA PHE A 11 -10.00 -4.96 3.74
C PHE A 11 -8.78 -5.87 3.66
N SER A 12 -7.96 -5.87 4.70
CA SER A 12 -6.74 -6.67 4.74
C SER A 12 -7.04 -8.15 4.54
N ARG A 13 -8.08 -8.66 5.19
CA ARG A 13 -8.47 -10.07 5.05
C ARG A 13 -8.96 -10.39 3.65
N LEU A 14 -9.79 -9.51 3.09
CA LEU A 14 -10.30 -9.71 1.73
C LEU A 14 -9.16 -9.69 0.72
N ALA A 15 -8.27 -8.71 0.83
CA ALA A 15 -7.14 -8.57 -0.08
C ALA A 15 -6.24 -9.80 -0.01
N SER A 16 -6.00 -10.35 1.18
CA SER A 16 -5.16 -11.52 1.34
C SER A 16 -5.74 -12.73 0.59
N VAL A 17 -7.06 -12.93 0.66
CA VAL A 17 -7.72 -14.02 -0.07
C VAL A 17 -7.57 -13.82 -1.58
N LEU A 18 -7.77 -12.59 -2.05
CA LEU A 18 -7.72 -12.29 -3.49
C LEU A 18 -6.31 -12.39 -4.05
N ILE A 19 -5.31 -12.00 -3.27
CA ILE A 19 -3.91 -12.15 -3.67
C ILE A 19 -3.59 -13.63 -3.90
N ARG A 20 -4.00 -14.49 -2.96
CA ARG A 20 -3.75 -15.91 -3.07
C ARG A 20 -4.46 -16.54 -4.26
N ALA A 21 -5.60 -15.98 -4.66
CA ALA A 21 -6.38 -16.49 -5.78
C ALA A 21 -5.96 -15.93 -7.14
N GLY A 22 -5.07 -14.92 -7.15
CA GLY A 22 -4.53 -14.37 -8.40
C GLY A 22 -5.46 -13.43 -9.15
N TYR A 23 -6.23 -12.63 -8.44
CA TYR A 23 -7.20 -11.70 -9.04
C TYR A 23 -6.57 -10.35 -9.37
N SER A 24 -5.67 -10.32 -10.36
CA SER A 24 -4.95 -9.08 -10.69
C SER A 24 -5.87 -7.99 -11.23
N ASP A 25 -6.86 -8.34 -12.06
CA ASP A 25 -7.78 -7.35 -12.62
C ASP A 25 -8.60 -6.66 -11.53
N PHE A 26 -8.92 -7.39 -10.47
CA PHE A 26 -9.59 -6.81 -9.33
C PHE A 26 -8.73 -5.72 -8.70
N PHE A 27 -7.44 -5.98 -8.53
CA PHE A 27 -6.54 -5.03 -7.89
C PHE A 27 -6.32 -3.78 -8.75
N ASP A 28 -6.27 -3.93 -10.07
CA ASP A 28 -6.21 -2.77 -10.97
C ASP A 28 -7.44 -1.89 -10.78
N SER A 29 -8.62 -2.49 -10.75
CA SER A 29 -9.85 -1.74 -10.54
C SER A 29 -9.87 -1.08 -9.17
N LEU A 30 -9.39 -1.78 -8.16
CA LEU A 30 -9.41 -1.29 -6.79
C LEU A 30 -8.52 -0.05 -6.62
N VAL A 31 -7.31 -0.07 -7.16
CA VAL A 31 -6.41 1.10 -7.01
C VAL A 31 -6.98 2.32 -7.74
N LYS A 32 -7.64 2.12 -8.88
CA LYS A 32 -8.28 3.23 -9.60
C LYS A 32 -9.42 3.83 -8.79
N VAL A 33 -10.27 2.98 -8.21
CA VAL A 33 -11.40 3.45 -7.40
C VAL A 33 -10.90 4.18 -6.17
N LEU A 34 -9.89 3.63 -5.50
CA LEU A 34 -9.33 4.27 -4.30
C LEU A 34 -8.71 5.62 -4.64
N SER A 35 -7.99 5.70 -5.75
CA SER A 35 -7.42 6.98 -6.19
C SER A 35 -8.52 8.04 -6.38
N SER A 36 -9.63 7.64 -7.00
CA SER A 36 -10.74 8.54 -7.24
C SER A 36 -11.41 8.98 -5.94
N ILE A 37 -11.69 8.03 -5.05
CA ILE A 37 -12.39 8.32 -3.80
C ILE A 37 -11.54 9.17 -2.87
N LEU A 38 -10.26 8.84 -2.74
CA LEU A 38 -9.38 9.50 -1.80
C LEU A 38 -8.74 10.77 -2.36
N GLY A 39 -8.79 10.94 -3.68
CA GLY A 39 -8.17 12.10 -4.32
C GLY A 39 -6.65 12.09 -4.22
N THR A 40 -6.04 10.91 -4.13
CA THR A 40 -4.59 10.78 -4.04
C THR A 40 -4.00 10.48 -5.40
N GLU A 41 -2.80 11.03 -5.66
CA GLU A 41 -2.15 10.87 -6.95
C GLU A 41 -1.66 9.45 -7.18
N TYR A 42 -1.21 8.77 -6.12
CA TYR A 42 -0.62 7.44 -6.25
C TYR A 42 -1.28 6.46 -5.29
N VAL A 43 -1.63 5.30 -5.81
CA VAL A 43 -2.17 4.19 -4.99
C VAL A 43 -1.48 2.92 -5.48
N LEU A 44 -1.03 2.09 -4.56
CA LEU A 44 -0.49 0.79 -4.95
C LEU A 44 -0.85 -0.29 -3.94
N ILE A 45 -0.94 -1.50 -4.44
CA ILE A 45 -1.07 -2.72 -3.66
C ILE A 45 0.13 -3.58 -4.02
N ALA A 46 0.84 -4.07 -3.03
CA ALA A 46 2.04 -4.88 -3.27
C ALA A 46 2.04 -6.10 -2.38
N ASP A 47 2.66 -7.17 -2.85
CA ASP A 47 2.92 -8.34 -2.01
C ASP A 47 4.37 -8.33 -1.55
N ILE A 48 4.61 -9.04 -0.46
CA ILE A 48 5.94 -9.16 0.15
C ILE A 48 6.17 -10.64 0.42
N ALA A 49 7.20 -11.21 -0.22
CA ALA A 49 7.55 -12.59 0.04
C ALA A 49 8.06 -12.75 1.48
N PRO A 50 7.80 -13.88 2.12
CA PRO A 50 8.29 -14.10 3.49
C PRO A 50 9.79 -13.89 3.58
N GLY A 51 10.21 -13.08 4.56
CA GLY A 51 11.61 -12.79 4.79
C GLY A 51 12.23 -11.83 3.80
N SER A 52 11.47 -11.31 2.85
CA SER A 52 11.98 -10.39 1.85
C SER A 52 11.91 -8.94 2.35
N GLN A 53 12.87 -8.13 1.88
CA GLN A 53 12.85 -6.69 2.08
C GLN A 53 12.38 -5.96 0.84
N GLN A 54 11.82 -6.70 -0.12
CA GLN A 54 11.31 -6.13 -1.37
C GLN A 54 9.81 -6.35 -1.48
N ALA A 55 9.13 -5.38 -2.06
CA ALA A 55 7.71 -5.46 -2.37
C ALA A 55 7.53 -5.45 -3.88
N HIS A 56 6.61 -6.28 -4.37
CA HIS A 56 6.24 -6.33 -5.78
C HIS A 56 4.82 -5.81 -5.92
N THR A 57 4.62 -4.78 -6.72
CA THR A 57 3.25 -4.28 -6.90
C THR A 57 2.40 -5.31 -7.63
N LEU A 58 1.17 -5.45 -7.18
CA LEU A 58 0.14 -6.23 -7.85
C LEU A 58 -0.70 -5.30 -8.73
N ALA A 59 -0.81 -4.06 -8.33
CA ALA A 59 -1.44 -2.99 -9.10
C ALA A 59 -0.92 -1.67 -8.57
N ALA A 60 -0.77 -0.72 -9.46
CA ALA A 60 -0.34 0.63 -9.12
C ALA A 60 -1.03 1.62 -10.04
N SER A 61 -1.43 2.77 -9.49
CA SER A 61 -2.00 3.84 -10.29
C SER A 61 -1.29 5.15 -10.03
N SER A 62 -1.22 5.97 -11.06
CA SER A 62 -0.68 7.32 -11.02
C SER A 62 -1.71 8.24 -11.66
N HIS A 63 -2.20 9.21 -10.90
CA HIS A 63 -3.19 10.17 -11.38
C HIS A 63 -4.40 9.47 -12.02
N GLY A 64 -4.86 8.39 -11.40
CA GLY A 64 -6.03 7.65 -11.84
C GLY A 64 -5.80 6.67 -12.98
N LYS A 65 -4.55 6.50 -13.43
CA LYS A 65 -4.23 5.60 -14.53
C LYS A 65 -3.35 4.47 -14.03
N ILE A 66 -3.62 3.25 -14.50
CA ILE A 66 -2.79 2.10 -14.16
C ILE A 66 -1.41 2.26 -14.79
N ILE A 67 -0.38 2.03 -14.00
CA ILE A 67 1.00 2.05 -14.46
C ILE A 67 1.58 0.63 -14.36
N PRO A 68 2.69 0.36 -15.09
CA PRO A 68 3.31 -0.97 -15.01
C PRO A 68 3.74 -1.31 -13.59
N ASN A 69 3.58 -2.58 -13.23
CA ASN A 69 4.02 -3.04 -11.93
C ASN A 69 5.54 -2.98 -11.79
N PHE A 70 5.99 -2.79 -10.58
CA PHE A 70 7.42 -2.65 -10.29
C PHE A 70 7.75 -3.26 -8.93
N THR A 71 9.04 -3.42 -8.70
CA THR A 71 9.58 -3.91 -7.43
C THR A 71 10.33 -2.77 -6.75
N TYR A 72 10.19 -2.66 -5.44
CA TYR A 72 10.92 -1.64 -4.70
C TYR A 72 11.38 -2.18 -3.36
N ASN A 73 12.41 -1.54 -2.80
CA ASN A 73 12.94 -1.92 -1.49
C ASN A 73 12.12 -1.28 -0.39
N LEU A 74 11.83 -2.05 0.64
CA LEU A 74 11.14 -1.54 1.82
C LEU A 74 12.06 -0.73 2.70
N CYS A 75 13.35 -1.12 2.77
CA CYS A 75 14.31 -0.45 3.63
C CYS A 75 14.49 1.01 3.21
N GLY A 76 14.39 1.91 4.17
CA GLY A 76 14.51 3.34 3.94
C GLY A 76 13.25 3.99 3.39
N SER A 77 12.16 3.25 3.22
CA SER A 77 10.88 3.81 2.76
C SER A 77 9.87 3.87 3.90
N PRO A 78 8.79 4.66 3.76
CA PRO A 78 7.71 4.66 4.75
C PRO A 78 7.10 3.28 4.95
N CYS A 79 7.15 2.43 3.92
CA CYS A 79 6.59 1.09 4.00
C CYS A 79 7.33 0.20 4.99
N GLU A 80 8.61 0.48 5.25
CA GLU A 80 9.39 -0.26 6.23
C GLU A 80 8.83 -0.08 7.64
N THR A 81 8.27 1.10 7.91
CA THR A 81 7.76 1.44 9.23
C THR A 81 6.29 1.11 9.41
N VAL A 82 5.63 0.54 8.39
CA VAL A 82 4.25 0.09 8.55
C VAL A 82 4.29 -1.09 9.51
N PRO A 83 3.86 -0.91 10.76
CA PRO A 83 3.89 -2.02 11.71
C PRO A 83 2.88 -3.08 11.31
N GLU A 84 3.18 -4.30 11.69
CA GLU A 84 2.24 -5.38 11.49
C GLU A 84 0.95 -5.04 12.23
N ARG A 85 -0.18 -5.13 11.53
CA ARG A 85 -1.52 -4.93 12.07
C ARG A 85 -1.88 -3.48 12.37
N GLU A 86 -1.08 -2.51 11.90
CA GLU A 86 -1.39 -1.10 12.11
C GLU A 86 -1.31 -0.32 10.82
N VAL A 87 -2.06 0.77 10.79
CA VAL A 87 -2.02 1.74 9.70
C VAL A 87 -0.98 2.80 10.06
N CYS A 88 -0.09 3.10 9.13
CA CYS A 88 0.85 4.20 9.25
C CYS A 88 0.37 5.38 8.43
N ASN A 89 0.45 6.57 8.99
CA ASN A 89 -0.02 7.76 8.32
C ASN A 89 0.96 8.91 8.56
N TYR A 90 1.48 9.46 7.47
CA TYR A 90 2.33 10.65 7.47
C TYR A 90 1.59 11.72 6.67
N THR A 91 1.06 12.73 7.35
CA THR A 91 0.20 13.71 6.72
C THR A 91 0.95 14.75 5.91
N ASP A 92 2.24 14.94 6.19
CA ASP A 92 3.03 15.98 5.53
C ASP A 92 4.52 15.65 5.63
N ASN A 93 5.29 16.14 4.66
CA ASN A 93 6.76 16.09 4.68
C ASN A 93 7.35 14.68 4.75
N VAL A 94 6.64 13.68 4.20
CA VAL A 94 7.12 12.31 4.31
C VAL A 94 8.47 12.11 3.62
N ALA A 95 8.74 12.85 2.52
CA ALA A 95 10.02 12.74 1.82
C ALA A 95 11.19 13.18 2.70
N GLU A 96 10.97 14.15 3.55
CA GLU A 96 12.01 14.62 4.46
C GLU A 96 12.31 13.61 5.57
N LEU A 97 11.30 12.84 5.97
CA LEU A 97 11.45 11.81 6.99
C LEU A 97 12.15 10.57 6.46
N PHE A 98 12.10 10.35 5.15
CA PHE A 98 12.70 9.19 4.51
C PHE A 98 13.58 9.63 3.34
N PRO A 99 14.71 10.29 3.64
CA PRO A 99 15.54 10.86 2.59
C PRO A 99 16.19 9.83 1.66
N ASP A 100 16.31 8.59 2.12
CA ASP A 100 16.87 7.52 1.31
C ASP A 100 15.89 6.98 0.27
N ASP A 101 14.62 7.30 0.41
CA ASP A 101 13.61 6.93 -0.58
C ASP A 101 13.51 8.06 -1.61
N THR A 102 14.37 7.98 -2.62
CA THR A 102 14.46 9.04 -3.62
C THR A 102 13.19 9.18 -4.45
N VAL A 103 12.38 8.13 -4.54
CA VAL A 103 11.11 8.18 -5.28
C VAL A 103 10.16 9.20 -4.66
N LEU A 104 10.13 9.29 -3.33
CA LEU A 104 9.28 10.28 -2.66
C LEU A 104 9.64 11.69 -3.07
N THR A 105 10.94 11.98 -3.14
CA THR A 105 11.42 13.31 -3.55
C THR A 105 11.15 13.55 -5.03
N GLU A 106 11.43 12.57 -5.86
CA GLU A 106 11.24 12.70 -7.31
C GLU A 106 9.77 12.94 -7.68
N LEU A 107 8.86 12.30 -6.98
CA LEU A 107 7.43 12.44 -7.25
C LEU A 107 6.79 13.58 -6.48
N GLY A 108 7.53 14.25 -5.61
CA GLY A 108 7.00 15.36 -4.82
C GLY A 108 5.97 14.91 -3.79
N ILE A 109 6.15 13.75 -3.19
CA ILE A 109 5.20 13.19 -2.24
C ILE A 109 5.29 13.95 -0.92
N GLN A 110 4.14 14.39 -0.42
CA GLN A 110 4.02 15.05 0.87
C GLN A 110 3.38 14.14 1.90
N GLY A 111 2.30 13.45 1.50
CA GLY A 111 1.55 12.60 2.40
C GLY A 111 1.64 11.14 2.02
N TYR A 112 1.57 10.28 3.02
CA TYR A 112 1.64 8.83 2.84
C TYR A 112 0.74 8.17 3.86
N ALA A 113 -0.04 7.20 3.42
CA ALA A 113 -0.76 6.31 4.33
C ALA A 113 -0.59 4.88 3.83
N GLY A 114 -0.22 4.00 4.74
CA GLY A 114 -0.02 2.60 4.39
C GLY A 114 -0.63 1.68 5.43
N MET A 115 -1.10 0.54 4.97
CA MET A 115 -1.64 -0.48 5.86
C MET A 115 -1.16 -1.86 5.42
N PRO A 116 -0.90 -2.75 6.37
CA PRO A 116 -0.49 -4.11 6.01
C PRO A 116 -1.66 -4.94 5.54
N ILE A 117 -1.38 -5.89 4.66
CA ILE A 117 -2.33 -6.94 4.28
C ILE A 117 -1.85 -8.20 4.99
N LEU A 118 -2.70 -8.73 5.86
CA LEU A 118 -2.33 -9.82 6.75
C LEU A 118 -3.16 -11.06 6.48
N THR A 119 -2.56 -12.22 6.70
CA THR A 119 -3.32 -13.48 6.72
C THR A 119 -4.15 -13.55 7.98
N SER A 120 -5.06 -14.53 8.05
CA SER A 120 -5.87 -14.75 9.25
C SER A 120 -5.01 -15.08 10.47
N GLU A 121 -3.81 -15.62 10.26
CA GLU A 121 -2.86 -15.90 11.33
C GLU A 121 -2.02 -14.70 11.72
N GLY A 122 -2.19 -13.57 11.05
CA GLY A 122 -1.47 -12.35 11.35
C GLY A 122 -0.14 -12.21 10.66
N ARG A 123 0.17 -13.07 9.67
CA ARG A 123 1.41 -12.93 8.91
C ARG A 123 1.26 -11.85 7.83
N LYS A 124 2.30 -11.07 7.67
CA LYS A 124 2.33 -10.01 6.67
C LYS A 124 2.42 -10.62 5.28
N LEU A 125 1.42 -10.34 4.46
CA LEU A 125 1.37 -10.82 3.09
C LEU A 125 1.75 -9.73 2.10
N GLY A 126 1.41 -8.49 2.41
CA GLY A 126 1.69 -7.37 1.55
C GLY A 126 1.25 -6.08 2.21
N LEU A 127 1.06 -5.06 1.39
CA LEU A 127 0.61 -3.75 1.87
C LEU A 127 -0.19 -3.02 0.81
N LEU A 128 -1.00 -2.09 1.29
CA LEU A 128 -1.66 -1.09 0.46
C LEU A 128 -1.12 0.26 0.89
N CYS A 129 -0.71 1.10 -0.05
CA CYS A 129 -0.38 2.47 0.32
C CYS A 129 -0.94 3.47 -0.67
N VAL A 130 -1.20 4.65 -0.15
CA VAL A 130 -1.63 5.80 -0.93
C VAL A 130 -0.65 6.94 -0.65
N MET A 131 -0.36 7.72 -1.69
CA MET A 131 0.59 8.82 -1.58
C MET A 131 0.02 10.05 -2.26
N SER A 132 0.24 11.20 -1.64
CA SER A 132 -0.31 12.45 -2.11
C SER A 132 0.80 13.47 -2.29
N GLN A 133 0.65 14.31 -3.32
CA GLN A 133 1.54 15.43 -3.57
C GLN A 133 1.12 16.69 -2.79
N HIS A 134 0.06 16.60 -2.03
CA HIS A 134 -0.49 17.74 -1.28
C HIS A 134 -0.29 17.61 0.23
#